data_16ea8db8243c07e01651f439631c3170
#
_entry.id   16ea8db8243c07e01651f439631c3170
#
_cell.length_a   1.000
_cell.length_b   1.000
_cell.length_c   1.000
_cell.angle_alpha   90.00
_cell.angle_beta   90.00
_cell.angle_gamma   90.00
#
_symmetry.space_group_name_H-M   'P 1'
#
loop_
_entity.id
_entity.type
_entity.pdbx_description
1 polymer ?
#
loop_
_entity_poly.entity_id
_entity_poly.type
_entity_poly.pdbx_seq_one_letter_code
_entity_poly.pdbx_strand_id
1 'polypeptide(L)'
;MLQGLLSFELLGLSGNAWFTIAVILALFASMIFSKLRTDLIFVAAMSALFISGVLDVKGAFGGFCAPSVLVIGVLFAVIAGLNQTGVLNWIVKHLMGTPKTLTGAITRLMLPVALLSSLLTNTTIVALFINIVKIWSKKLGISPSKLLIPLSYASGMGGICTLIGTPPNLIISGLYTDATGIHLGIFTTTICGLFCLAVGILSVIALQKLLPERKSPLSGLSDDEMTLELCVPSKHNFIGMTLQEIYDSNPRGFEKDKNAILAIRRFDNEVEVATPDSIIMGADHIIVSGKAEQLQWICNNLNLKNEHLEGVIENEAIGKKFGKKTVISAVIMIAMVLLSAFNIMPLLSSCLLAAAAMIIFRCCTSTQAMNSINWEIIIVFAGSICLGKALEITGVASKIANSILSVSGSNPYITLTIMCVVATFITEFISNTAAAALFCPIALSAASALGVNQLTFCIALMIAASSSFATPIGSPTHMLVYGPGGYHFTDFVKIGIPMNFIILAANIFITTLIFPF
;
A
#
# COMPACT_ATOMS: atom_id res chain seq x y z
N MET A 1 -3.28 40.02 0.06
CA MET A 1 -4.21 40.27 1.18
C MET A 1 -3.97 39.31 2.37
N LEU A 2 -3.78 38.02 2.16
CA LEU A 2 -3.47 37.05 3.23
C LEU A 2 -2.08 37.22 3.87
N GLN A 3 -1.06 37.67 3.13
CA GLN A 3 0.28 37.92 3.67
C GLN A 3 0.34 38.94 4.81
N GLY A 4 -0.55 39.93 4.82
CA GLY A 4 -0.64 40.90 5.92
C GLY A 4 -1.29 40.34 7.20
N LEU A 5 -2.13 39.33 7.08
CA LEU A 5 -2.77 38.66 8.22
C LEU A 5 -1.84 37.67 8.94
N LEU A 6 -0.76 37.25 8.30
CA LEU A 6 0.18 36.26 8.83
C LEU A 6 1.48 36.89 9.39
N SER A 7 1.51 38.22 9.56
CA SER A 7 2.68 38.98 10.06
C SER A 7 2.82 39.02 11.60
N PHE A 8 2.07 38.18 12.33
CA PHE A 8 2.15 38.13 13.80
C PHE A 8 3.13 37.04 14.26
N GLU A 9 3.75 37.28 15.43
CA GLU A 9 4.54 36.25 16.14
C GLU A 9 3.81 35.87 17.44
N LEU A 10 3.57 34.57 17.64
CA LEU A 10 3.01 34.01 18.85
C LEU A 10 3.83 32.78 19.28
N LEU A 11 4.21 32.70 20.56
CA LEU A 11 5.03 31.61 21.11
C LEU A 11 6.35 31.36 20.36
N GLY A 12 6.94 32.40 19.74
CA GLY A 12 8.17 32.31 18.96
C GLY A 12 7.99 31.59 17.63
N LEU A 13 6.78 31.60 17.06
CA LEU A 13 6.44 31.13 15.72
C LEU A 13 5.77 32.25 14.92
N SER A 14 6.17 32.40 13.66
CA SER A 14 5.54 33.33 12.73
C SER A 14 4.11 32.90 12.38
N GLY A 15 3.27 33.84 11.92
CA GLY A 15 1.93 33.52 11.46
C GLY A 15 1.91 32.49 10.33
N ASN A 16 2.92 32.49 9.46
CA ASN A 16 3.11 31.45 8.43
C ASN A 16 3.32 30.06 9.04
N ALA A 17 4.03 29.97 10.16
CA ALA A 17 4.24 28.71 10.87
C ALA A 17 2.92 28.19 11.47
N TRP A 18 2.14 29.08 12.10
CA TRP A 18 0.83 28.73 12.64
C TRP A 18 -0.16 28.30 11.55
N PHE A 19 -0.14 28.98 10.40
CA PHE A 19 -0.95 28.59 9.25
C PHE A 19 -0.54 27.20 8.73
N THR A 20 0.76 26.94 8.62
CA THR A 20 1.27 25.61 8.20
C THR A 20 0.83 24.52 9.17
N ILE A 21 0.92 24.75 10.48
CA ILE A 21 0.42 23.82 11.51
C ILE A 21 -1.08 23.59 11.33
N ALA A 22 -1.85 24.65 11.14
CA ALA A 22 -3.31 24.54 10.94
C ALA A 22 -3.66 23.72 9.68
N VAL A 23 -2.95 23.92 8.56
CA VAL A 23 -3.14 23.16 7.33
C VAL A 23 -2.80 21.67 7.57
N ILE A 24 -1.71 21.37 8.27
CA ILE A 24 -1.33 19.99 8.58
C ILE A 24 -2.33 19.32 9.51
N LEU A 25 -2.80 20.01 10.56
CA LEU A 25 -3.84 19.50 11.46
C LEU A 25 -5.16 19.27 10.72
N ALA A 26 -5.55 20.19 9.83
CA ALA A 26 -6.73 20.03 8.98
C ALA A 26 -6.59 18.84 8.02
N LEU A 27 -5.40 18.64 7.44
CA LEU A 27 -5.09 17.47 6.60
C LEU A 27 -5.28 16.18 7.39
N PHE A 28 -4.70 16.05 8.60
CA PHE A 28 -4.87 14.88 9.44
C PHE A 28 -6.32 14.65 9.85
N ALA A 29 -6.99 15.71 10.31
CA ALA A 29 -8.40 15.64 10.67
C ALA A 29 -9.25 15.16 9.49
N SER A 30 -8.99 15.70 8.29
CA SER A 30 -9.68 15.26 7.07
C SER A 30 -9.39 13.80 6.73
N MET A 31 -8.15 13.32 6.89
CA MET A 31 -7.81 11.91 6.64
C MET A 31 -8.50 10.95 7.63
N ILE A 32 -8.69 11.37 8.88
CA ILE A 32 -9.29 10.54 9.93
C ILE A 32 -10.83 10.59 9.90
N PHE A 33 -11.40 11.78 9.74
CA PHE A 33 -12.84 12.02 9.93
C PHE A 33 -13.63 12.15 8.62
N SER A 34 -12.98 12.38 7.47
CA SER A 34 -13.68 12.50 6.19
C SER A 34 -13.54 11.22 5.35
N LYS A 35 -14.52 10.99 4.46
CA LYS A 35 -14.47 9.93 3.44
C LYS A 35 -13.82 10.43 2.12
N LEU A 36 -13.15 11.59 2.15
CA LEU A 36 -12.52 12.16 0.96
C LEU A 36 -11.28 11.33 0.57
N ARG A 37 -11.02 11.26 -0.72
CA ARG A 37 -9.82 10.62 -1.25
C ARG A 37 -8.56 11.36 -0.79
N THR A 38 -7.52 10.61 -0.44
CA THR A 38 -6.27 11.15 0.11
C THR A 38 -5.60 12.16 -0.83
N ASP A 39 -5.64 11.90 -2.15
CA ASP A 39 -5.07 12.82 -3.15
C ASP A 39 -5.74 14.20 -3.14
N LEU A 40 -7.08 14.26 -3.01
CA LEU A 40 -7.81 15.52 -2.93
C LEU A 40 -7.45 16.32 -1.68
N ILE A 41 -7.26 15.65 -0.54
CA ILE A 41 -6.85 16.29 0.72
C ILE A 41 -5.46 16.92 0.56
N PHE A 42 -4.52 16.20 -0.07
CA PHE A 42 -3.18 16.73 -0.33
C PHE A 42 -3.20 17.89 -1.33
N VAL A 43 -3.99 17.81 -2.40
CA VAL A 43 -4.17 18.93 -3.35
C VAL A 43 -4.74 20.16 -2.65
N ALA A 44 -5.72 20.00 -1.77
CA ALA A 44 -6.29 21.10 -1.00
C ALA A 44 -5.23 21.74 -0.08
N ALA A 45 -4.42 20.93 0.62
CA ALA A 45 -3.35 21.42 1.49
C ALA A 45 -2.27 22.17 0.69
N MET A 46 -1.82 21.62 -0.45
CA MET A 46 -0.88 22.28 -1.35
C MET A 46 -1.42 23.63 -1.85
N SER A 47 -2.69 23.64 -2.27
CA SER A 47 -3.36 24.86 -2.75
C SER A 47 -3.46 25.90 -1.65
N ALA A 48 -3.79 25.51 -0.42
CA ALA A 48 -3.86 26.41 0.72
C ALA A 48 -2.50 27.05 1.03
N LEU A 49 -1.42 26.26 1.04
CA LEU A 49 -0.05 26.74 1.27
C LEU A 49 0.45 27.66 0.15
N PHE A 50 0.05 27.40 -1.09
CA PHE A 50 0.38 28.25 -2.22
C PHE A 50 -0.41 29.58 -2.20
N ILE A 51 -1.73 29.52 -2.05
CA ILE A 51 -2.60 30.72 -2.05
C ILE A 51 -2.30 31.65 -0.87
N SER A 52 -1.91 31.08 0.29
CA SER A 52 -1.51 31.89 1.45
C SER A 52 -0.16 32.58 1.26
N GLY A 53 0.64 32.19 0.27
CA GLY A 53 1.98 32.73 0.04
C GLY A 53 3.06 32.17 0.97
N VAL A 54 2.77 31.09 1.72
CA VAL A 54 3.77 30.36 2.53
C VAL A 54 4.79 29.71 1.60
N LEU A 55 4.33 29.18 0.46
CA LEU A 55 5.17 28.59 -0.57
C LEU A 55 4.99 29.32 -1.91
N ASP A 56 6.09 29.42 -2.67
CA ASP A 56 6.07 29.81 -4.07
C ASP A 56 5.64 28.62 -4.97
N VAL A 57 5.54 28.85 -6.28
CA VAL A 57 5.17 27.81 -7.26
C VAL A 57 6.11 26.60 -7.19
N LYS A 58 7.43 26.85 -7.06
CA LYS A 58 8.42 25.76 -6.97
C LYS A 58 8.28 24.97 -5.66
N GLY A 59 8.08 25.64 -4.55
CA GLY A 59 7.85 24.99 -3.25
C GLY A 59 6.56 24.16 -3.24
N ALA A 60 5.49 24.70 -3.80
CA ALA A 60 4.19 24.04 -3.80
C ALA A 60 4.10 22.86 -4.79
N PHE A 61 4.60 23.04 -6.02
CA PHE A 61 4.40 22.07 -7.11
C PHE A 61 5.69 21.41 -7.61
N GLY A 62 6.86 21.82 -7.12
CA GLY A 62 8.15 21.25 -7.50
C GLY A 62 8.27 19.75 -7.20
N GLY A 63 7.49 19.26 -6.21
CA GLY A 63 7.42 17.85 -5.88
C GLY A 63 7.04 16.94 -7.07
N PHE A 64 6.20 17.42 -8.01
CA PHE A 64 5.85 16.65 -9.22
C PHE A 64 7.03 16.41 -10.15
N CYS A 65 8.06 17.27 -10.11
CA CYS A 65 9.27 17.13 -10.89
C CYS A 65 10.40 16.43 -10.11
N ALA A 66 10.18 16.06 -8.86
CA ALA A 66 11.18 15.37 -8.05
C ALA A 66 11.53 14.00 -8.67
N PRO A 67 12.83 13.66 -8.80
CA PRO A 67 13.26 12.39 -9.38
C PRO A 67 12.61 11.16 -8.71
N SER A 68 12.40 11.21 -7.41
CA SER A 68 11.75 10.15 -6.64
C SER A 68 10.28 9.92 -7.02
N VAL A 69 9.54 11.00 -7.32
CA VAL A 69 8.13 10.91 -7.79
C VAL A 69 8.08 10.34 -9.21
N LEU A 70 8.98 10.77 -10.08
CA LEU A 70 9.09 10.25 -11.45
C LEU A 70 9.45 8.77 -11.46
N VAL A 71 10.36 8.33 -10.58
CA VAL A 71 10.73 6.90 -10.42
C VAL A 71 9.49 6.06 -10.14
N ILE A 72 8.62 6.48 -9.20
CA ILE A 72 7.41 5.72 -8.87
C ILE A 72 6.47 5.63 -10.07
N GLY A 73 6.23 6.75 -10.77
CA GLY A 73 5.38 6.76 -11.95
C GLY A 73 5.86 5.78 -13.03
N VAL A 74 7.17 5.77 -13.29
CA VAL A 74 7.78 4.86 -14.28
C VAL A 74 7.79 3.40 -13.79
N LEU A 75 7.99 3.15 -12.50
CA LEU A 75 7.95 1.81 -11.93
C LEU A 75 6.58 1.13 -12.12
N PHE A 76 5.48 1.87 -12.06
CA PHE A 76 4.16 1.31 -12.35
C PHE A 76 4.10 0.71 -13.76
N ALA A 77 4.71 1.35 -14.75
CA ALA A 77 4.77 0.81 -16.13
C ALA A 77 5.63 -0.47 -16.23
N VAL A 78 6.74 -0.54 -15.49
CA VAL A 78 7.57 -1.76 -15.42
C VAL A 78 6.80 -2.90 -14.76
N ILE A 79 6.10 -2.63 -13.66
CA ILE A 79 5.26 -3.60 -12.93
C ILE A 79 4.12 -4.11 -13.82
N ALA A 80 3.51 -3.24 -14.63
CA ALA A 80 2.49 -3.66 -15.61
C ALA A 80 3.04 -4.73 -16.58
N GLY A 81 4.25 -4.54 -17.08
CA GLY A 81 4.92 -5.53 -17.94
C GLY A 81 5.13 -6.88 -17.24
N LEU A 82 5.53 -6.89 -15.98
CA LEU A 82 5.69 -8.12 -15.20
C LEU A 82 4.35 -8.84 -14.94
N ASN A 83 3.31 -8.08 -14.60
CA ASN A 83 1.98 -8.62 -14.35
C ASN A 83 1.40 -9.27 -15.61
N GLN A 84 1.53 -8.59 -16.78
CA GLN A 84 1.01 -9.08 -18.05
C GLN A 84 1.72 -10.34 -18.58
N THR A 85 2.97 -10.56 -18.20
CA THR A 85 3.77 -11.68 -18.68
C THR A 85 3.69 -12.93 -17.79
N GLY A 86 3.04 -12.85 -16.62
CA GLY A 86 2.80 -14.00 -15.74
C GLY A 86 4.02 -14.47 -14.95
N VAL A 87 5.06 -13.66 -14.80
CA VAL A 87 6.25 -13.96 -13.98
C VAL A 87 5.86 -14.33 -12.56
N LEU A 88 4.93 -13.56 -11.97
CA LEU A 88 4.49 -13.76 -10.59
C LEU A 88 3.85 -15.14 -10.37
N ASN A 89 3.02 -15.57 -11.30
CA ASN A 89 2.34 -16.87 -11.24
C ASN A 89 3.34 -18.05 -11.28
N TRP A 90 4.40 -17.92 -12.08
CA TRP A 90 5.44 -18.93 -12.14
C TRP A 90 6.19 -19.07 -10.80
N ILE A 91 6.56 -17.93 -10.19
CA ILE A 91 7.23 -17.89 -8.89
C ILE A 91 6.37 -18.57 -7.81
N VAL A 92 5.09 -18.20 -7.73
CA VAL A 92 4.14 -18.77 -6.77
C VAL A 92 4.03 -20.28 -6.90
N LYS A 93 3.83 -20.78 -8.11
CA LYS A 93 3.62 -22.21 -8.37
C LYS A 93 4.81 -23.07 -7.92
N HIS A 94 6.04 -22.56 -7.97
CA HIS A 94 7.25 -23.31 -7.64
C HIS A 94 7.67 -23.19 -6.19
N LEU A 95 7.30 -22.11 -5.48
CA LEU A 95 7.81 -21.84 -4.13
C LEU A 95 6.89 -22.30 -3.00
N MET A 96 5.57 -22.40 -3.19
CA MET A 96 4.65 -22.67 -2.09
C MET A 96 4.61 -24.14 -1.62
N GLY A 97 4.67 -25.10 -2.52
CA GLY A 97 4.68 -26.55 -2.17
C GLY A 97 3.50 -26.99 -1.28
N THR A 98 3.66 -28.11 -0.57
CA THR A 98 2.63 -28.69 0.34
C THR A 98 3.20 -28.92 1.74
N PRO A 99 3.27 -27.90 2.61
CA PRO A 99 3.72 -28.05 3.99
C PRO A 99 2.70 -28.85 4.82
N LYS A 100 3.21 -29.59 5.80
CA LYS A 100 2.39 -30.42 6.71
C LYS A 100 1.99 -29.69 7.98
N THR A 101 2.58 -28.54 8.28
CA THR A 101 2.35 -27.78 9.53
C THR A 101 2.00 -26.33 9.22
N LEU A 102 1.25 -25.69 10.14
CA LEU A 102 0.92 -24.25 10.01
C LEU A 102 2.19 -23.39 9.96
N THR A 103 3.18 -23.66 10.81
CA THR A 103 4.48 -22.96 10.79
C THR A 103 5.15 -23.07 9.43
N GLY A 104 5.19 -24.28 8.85
CA GLY A 104 5.73 -24.50 7.51
C GLY A 104 4.93 -23.76 6.42
N ALA A 105 3.61 -23.66 6.57
CA ALA A 105 2.75 -22.93 5.66
C ALA A 105 3.02 -21.40 5.74
N ILE A 106 3.09 -20.85 6.96
CA ILE A 106 3.41 -19.44 7.19
C ILE A 106 4.79 -19.10 6.58
N THR A 107 5.83 -19.87 6.87
CA THR A 107 7.18 -19.59 6.36
C THR A 107 7.25 -19.67 4.83
N ARG A 108 6.65 -20.71 4.22
CA ARG A 108 6.61 -20.87 2.76
C ARG A 108 5.75 -19.84 2.04
N LEU A 109 4.82 -19.21 2.74
CA LEU A 109 4.05 -18.07 2.24
C LEU A 109 4.83 -16.76 2.37
N MET A 110 5.36 -16.48 3.57
CA MET A 110 5.96 -15.19 3.89
C MET A 110 7.25 -14.92 3.13
N LEU A 111 8.12 -15.91 2.94
CA LEU A 111 9.40 -15.71 2.25
C LEU A 111 9.25 -15.29 0.78
N PRO A 112 8.50 -16.02 -0.10
CA PRO A 112 8.30 -15.58 -1.48
C PRO A 112 7.56 -14.26 -1.59
N VAL A 113 6.56 -14.03 -0.72
CA VAL A 113 5.81 -12.78 -0.71
C VAL A 113 6.73 -11.60 -0.38
N ALA A 114 7.56 -11.73 0.66
CA ALA A 114 8.51 -10.69 1.05
C ALA A 114 9.55 -10.42 -0.05
N LEU A 115 10.07 -11.48 -0.69
CA LEU A 115 11.02 -11.35 -1.80
C LEU A 115 10.40 -10.60 -2.98
N LEU A 116 9.17 -10.94 -3.36
CA LEU A 116 8.47 -10.25 -4.44
C LEU A 116 8.14 -8.80 -4.07
N SER A 117 7.71 -8.58 -2.83
CA SER A 117 7.33 -7.27 -2.33
C SER A 117 8.51 -6.32 -2.15
N SER A 118 9.73 -6.83 -2.07
CA SER A 118 10.92 -5.99 -2.08
C SER A 118 11.18 -5.29 -3.43
N LEU A 119 10.56 -5.79 -4.50
CA LEU A 119 10.75 -5.29 -5.88
C LEU A 119 9.46 -4.76 -6.51
N LEU A 120 8.30 -5.11 -5.94
CA LEU A 120 6.98 -4.81 -6.48
C LEU A 120 6.10 -4.15 -5.41
N THR A 121 5.04 -3.46 -5.83
CA THR A 121 4.12 -2.83 -4.89
C THR A 121 3.38 -3.86 -4.02
N ASN A 122 3.33 -3.59 -2.73
CA ASN A 122 2.74 -4.46 -1.71
C ASN A 122 1.28 -4.85 -2.05
N THR A 123 0.47 -3.89 -2.49
CA THR A 123 -0.94 -4.09 -2.84
C THR A 123 -1.13 -5.09 -3.97
N THR A 124 -0.33 -4.99 -5.03
CA THR A 124 -0.38 -5.91 -6.17
C THR A 124 -0.07 -7.34 -5.75
N ILE A 125 0.96 -7.51 -4.92
CA ILE A 125 1.36 -8.83 -4.42
C ILE A 125 0.24 -9.44 -3.57
N VAL A 126 -0.29 -8.69 -2.62
CA VAL A 126 -1.34 -9.19 -1.73
C VAL A 126 -2.61 -9.53 -2.51
N ALA A 127 -3.04 -8.66 -3.44
CA ALA A 127 -4.21 -8.92 -4.28
C ALA A 127 -4.07 -10.23 -5.09
N LEU A 128 -2.90 -10.47 -5.68
CA LEU A 128 -2.61 -11.70 -6.41
C LEU A 128 -2.65 -12.94 -5.49
N PHE A 129 -2.01 -12.83 -4.32
CA PHE A 129 -1.86 -13.98 -3.42
C PHE A 129 -3.14 -14.34 -2.65
N ILE A 130 -4.11 -13.45 -2.47
CA ILE A 130 -5.35 -13.75 -1.76
C ILE A 130 -6.04 -14.99 -2.35
N ASN A 131 -6.27 -15.02 -3.66
CA ASN A 131 -6.92 -16.14 -4.33
C ASN A 131 -6.08 -17.42 -4.27
N ILE A 132 -4.76 -17.29 -4.42
CA ILE A 132 -3.83 -18.41 -4.33
C ILE A 132 -3.86 -19.00 -2.91
N VAL A 133 -3.81 -18.15 -1.88
CA VAL A 133 -3.87 -18.57 -0.48
C VAL A 133 -5.19 -19.27 -0.15
N LYS A 134 -6.33 -18.79 -0.68
CA LYS A 134 -7.63 -19.45 -0.51
C LYS A 134 -7.62 -20.88 -1.06
N ILE A 135 -7.17 -21.07 -2.29
CA ILE A 135 -7.09 -22.39 -2.93
C ILE A 135 -6.08 -23.28 -2.19
N TRP A 136 -4.92 -22.72 -1.86
CA TRP A 136 -3.85 -23.45 -1.20
C TRP A 136 -4.20 -23.85 0.23
N SER A 137 -4.80 -22.97 1.02
CA SER A 137 -5.27 -23.25 2.38
C SER A 137 -6.30 -24.38 2.42
N LYS A 138 -7.21 -24.42 1.43
CA LYS A 138 -8.18 -25.51 1.28
C LYS A 138 -7.49 -26.87 1.06
N LYS A 139 -6.46 -26.91 0.18
CA LYS A 139 -5.66 -28.11 -0.06
C LYS A 139 -4.90 -28.58 1.18
N LEU A 140 -4.52 -27.65 2.06
CA LEU A 140 -3.79 -27.93 3.30
C LEU A 140 -4.70 -28.25 4.49
N GLY A 141 -6.03 -28.04 4.36
CA GLY A 141 -6.97 -28.15 5.48
C GLY A 141 -6.79 -27.06 6.55
N ILE A 142 -6.21 -25.90 6.19
CA ILE A 142 -5.93 -24.76 7.07
C ILE A 142 -6.90 -23.64 6.74
N SER A 143 -7.48 -22.97 7.77
CA SER A 143 -8.33 -21.81 7.52
C SER A 143 -7.55 -20.69 6.80
N PRO A 144 -8.09 -20.07 5.72
CA PRO A 144 -7.46 -18.94 5.03
C PRO A 144 -7.11 -17.79 5.97
N SER A 145 -7.92 -17.56 7.02
CA SER A 145 -7.71 -16.50 8.01
C SER A 145 -6.40 -16.66 8.79
N LYS A 146 -5.85 -17.87 8.91
CA LYS A 146 -4.53 -18.08 9.53
C LYS A 146 -3.36 -17.71 8.62
N LEU A 147 -3.61 -17.49 7.33
CA LEU A 147 -2.56 -17.21 6.33
C LEU A 147 -2.65 -15.80 5.74
N LEU A 148 -3.83 -15.18 5.73
CA LEU A 148 -4.02 -13.88 5.07
C LEU A 148 -3.41 -12.69 5.85
N ILE A 149 -3.44 -12.69 7.20
CA ILE A 149 -2.69 -11.70 8.00
C ILE A 149 -1.17 -11.87 7.79
N PRO A 150 -0.58 -13.08 7.92
CA PRO A 150 0.82 -13.33 7.55
C PRO A 150 1.19 -12.88 6.13
N LEU A 151 0.31 -13.07 5.15
CA LEU A 151 0.49 -12.59 3.78
C LEU A 151 0.68 -11.05 3.75
N SER A 152 -0.23 -10.33 4.38
CA SER A 152 -0.20 -8.87 4.41
C SER A 152 1.03 -8.35 5.15
N TYR A 153 1.38 -8.94 6.29
CA TYR A 153 2.58 -8.57 7.06
C TYR A 153 3.88 -8.85 6.30
N ALA A 154 3.95 -10.01 5.62
CA ALA A 154 5.11 -10.37 4.79
C ALA A 154 5.31 -9.37 3.65
N SER A 155 4.23 -8.91 3.03
CA SER A 155 4.30 -7.90 1.98
C SER A 155 4.83 -6.56 2.52
N GLY A 156 4.30 -6.06 3.65
CA GLY A 156 4.80 -4.84 4.29
C GLY A 156 6.28 -4.92 4.66
N MET A 157 6.68 -6.00 5.36
CA MET A 157 8.07 -6.21 5.77
C MET A 157 9.01 -6.46 4.59
N GLY A 158 8.55 -7.12 3.53
CA GLY A 158 9.31 -7.26 2.29
C GLY A 158 9.57 -5.93 1.61
N GLY A 159 8.56 -5.04 1.60
CA GLY A 159 8.66 -3.72 1.01
C GLY A 159 9.74 -2.83 1.63
N ILE A 160 10.03 -2.96 2.93
CA ILE A 160 11.09 -2.18 3.58
C ILE A 160 12.51 -2.67 3.27
N CYS A 161 12.67 -3.82 2.63
CA CYS A 161 13.99 -4.36 2.31
C CYS A 161 14.72 -3.61 1.19
N THR A 162 14.01 -2.84 0.36
CA THR A 162 14.62 -2.01 -0.68
C THR A 162 13.98 -0.64 -0.73
N LEU A 163 14.62 0.32 -1.39
CA LEU A 163 14.02 1.64 -1.59
C LEU A 163 12.77 1.60 -2.48
N ILE A 164 12.68 0.62 -3.40
CA ILE A 164 11.61 0.54 -4.41
C ILE A 164 10.36 -0.15 -3.83
N GLY A 165 10.52 -1.04 -2.85
CA GLY A 165 9.46 -1.93 -2.38
C GLY A 165 8.27 -1.21 -1.75
N THR A 166 8.46 -0.02 -1.17
CA THR A 166 7.38 0.75 -0.55
C THR A 166 7.55 2.25 -0.76
N PRO A 167 6.45 3.00 -1.03
CA PRO A 167 6.49 4.45 -1.27
C PRO A 167 7.15 5.27 -0.15
N PRO A 168 6.95 5.01 1.15
CA PRO A 168 7.63 5.71 2.23
C PRO A 168 9.15 5.79 2.08
N ASN A 169 9.79 4.68 1.67
CA ASN A 169 11.24 4.63 1.49
C ASN A 169 11.72 5.62 0.42
N LEU A 170 11.00 5.69 -0.70
CA LEU A 170 11.34 6.62 -1.79
C LEU A 170 11.11 8.08 -1.38
N ILE A 171 10.05 8.37 -0.60
CA ILE A 171 9.79 9.73 -0.09
C ILE A 171 10.95 10.19 0.80
N ILE A 172 11.28 9.40 1.81
CA ILE A 172 12.34 9.74 2.77
C ILE A 172 13.68 9.84 2.03
N SER A 173 13.96 8.94 1.08
CA SER A 173 15.14 9.02 0.23
C SER A 173 15.19 10.30 -0.60
N GLY A 174 14.06 10.73 -1.15
CA GLY A 174 13.95 12.01 -1.90
C GLY A 174 14.21 13.21 -1.01
N LEU A 175 13.52 13.31 0.14
CA LEU A 175 13.69 14.41 1.09
C LEU A 175 15.11 14.44 1.70
N TYR A 176 15.71 13.27 1.94
CA TYR A 176 17.10 13.17 2.38
C TYR A 176 18.07 13.69 1.30
N THR A 177 17.84 13.32 0.04
CA THR A 177 18.64 13.79 -1.08
C THR A 177 18.51 15.31 -1.26
N ASP A 178 17.31 15.86 -1.14
CA ASP A 178 17.07 17.31 -1.24
C ASP A 178 17.79 18.09 -0.11
N ALA A 179 17.83 17.51 1.10
CA ALA A 179 18.46 18.14 2.27
C ALA A 179 19.99 18.01 2.28
N THR A 180 20.54 16.89 1.79
CA THR A 180 21.97 16.56 1.93
C THR A 180 22.75 16.54 0.63
N GLY A 181 22.08 16.48 -0.53
CA GLY A 181 22.69 16.25 -1.84
C GLY A 181 23.16 14.81 -2.08
N ILE A 182 22.93 13.88 -1.14
CA ILE A 182 23.42 12.50 -1.21
C ILE A 182 22.29 11.58 -1.68
N HIS A 183 22.50 10.85 -2.77
CA HIS A 183 21.57 9.86 -3.27
C HIS A 183 21.74 8.51 -2.56
N LEU A 184 20.62 7.93 -2.09
CA LEU A 184 20.62 6.60 -1.48
C LEU A 184 20.57 5.51 -2.55
N GLY A 185 21.36 4.47 -2.40
CA GLY A 185 21.31 3.28 -3.25
C GLY A 185 20.08 2.42 -2.97
N ILE A 186 19.62 1.63 -3.96
CA ILE A 186 18.43 0.77 -3.84
C ILE A 186 18.50 -0.13 -2.60
N PHE A 187 19.67 -0.63 -2.27
CA PHE A 187 19.91 -1.58 -1.19
C PHE A 187 20.37 -0.95 0.13
N THR A 188 20.31 0.38 0.28
CA THR A 188 20.73 1.06 1.52
C THR A 188 19.97 0.55 2.74
N THR A 189 18.66 0.27 2.60
CA THR A 189 17.81 -0.25 3.69
C THR A 189 17.89 -1.76 3.88
N THR A 190 18.53 -2.48 2.97
CA THR A 190 18.39 -3.95 2.85
C THR A 190 18.82 -4.71 4.10
N ILE A 191 19.95 -4.35 4.70
CA ILE A 191 20.45 -5.07 5.90
C ILE A 191 19.46 -4.89 7.06
N CYS A 192 19.03 -3.66 7.31
CA CYS A 192 18.03 -3.37 8.37
C CYS A 192 16.68 -4.01 8.05
N GLY A 193 16.22 -3.92 6.80
CA GLY A 193 14.97 -4.52 6.33
C GLY A 193 14.96 -6.05 6.45
N LEU A 194 16.04 -6.73 6.04
CA LEU A 194 16.15 -8.19 6.15
C LEU A 194 16.17 -8.65 7.61
N PHE A 195 16.84 -7.91 8.49
CA PHE A 195 16.82 -8.21 9.92
C PHE A 195 15.40 -8.08 10.49
N CYS A 196 14.70 -6.97 10.20
CA CYS A 196 13.32 -6.76 10.63
C CYS A 196 12.38 -7.82 10.02
N LEU A 197 12.57 -8.20 8.76
CA LEU A 197 11.82 -9.28 8.12
C LEU A 197 12.03 -10.61 8.83
N ALA A 198 13.27 -10.98 9.14
CA ALA A 198 13.58 -12.22 9.86
C ALA A 198 12.93 -12.25 11.25
N VAL A 199 13.09 -11.16 12.02
CA VAL A 199 12.44 -10.98 13.34
C VAL A 199 10.91 -11.04 13.18
N GLY A 200 10.36 -10.39 12.16
CA GLY A 200 8.93 -10.38 11.89
C GLY A 200 8.37 -11.76 11.56
N ILE A 201 9.04 -12.54 10.71
CA ILE A 201 8.62 -13.94 10.40
C ILE A 201 8.65 -14.78 11.67
N LEU A 202 9.72 -14.70 12.47
CA LEU A 202 9.82 -15.42 13.75
C LEU A 202 8.72 -14.99 14.72
N SER A 203 8.40 -13.70 14.77
CA SER A 203 7.33 -13.16 15.61
C SER A 203 5.95 -13.66 15.19
N VAL A 204 5.64 -13.68 13.88
CA VAL A 204 4.37 -14.25 13.37
C VAL A 204 4.26 -15.74 13.73
N ILE A 205 5.37 -16.50 13.62
CA ILE A 205 5.42 -17.91 14.00
C ILE A 205 5.19 -18.06 15.53
N ALA A 206 5.81 -17.23 16.35
CA ALA A 206 5.62 -17.26 17.81
C ALA A 206 4.19 -16.89 18.19
N LEU A 207 3.62 -15.91 17.52
CA LEU A 207 2.27 -15.39 17.76
C LEU A 207 1.17 -16.13 16.95
N GLN A 208 1.50 -17.24 16.26
CA GLN A 208 0.55 -17.96 15.39
C GLN A 208 -0.72 -18.43 16.10
N LYS A 209 -0.66 -18.62 17.43
CA LYS A 209 -1.83 -18.97 18.26
C LYS A 209 -2.84 -17.83 18.38
N LEU A 210 -2.41 -16.58 18.17
CA LEU A 210 -3.29 -15.40 18.16
C LEU A 210 -3.98 -15.20 16.81
N LEU A 211 -3.53 -15.91 15.76
CA LEU A 211 -4.16 -15.85 14.44
C LEU A 211 -5.58 -16.45 14.54
N PRO A 212 -6.60 -15.69 14.15
CA PRO A 212 -7.98 -16.13 14.28
C PRO A 212 -8.28 -17.28 13.32
N GLU A 213 -9.10 -18.22 13.77
CA GLU A 213 -9.67 -19.27 12.94
C GLU A 213 -11.10 -18.87 12.58
N ARG A 214 -11.24 -18.16 11.46
CA ARG A 214 -12.54 -17.70 10.97
C ARG A 214 -12.99 -18.60 9.81
N LYS A 215 -14.27 -18.93 9.81
CA LYS A 215 -14.89 -19.46 8.60
C LYS A 215 -15.04 -18.29 7.63
N SER A 216 -14.40 -18.37 6.47
CA SER A 216 -14.59 -17.35 5.44
C SER A 216 -16.10 -17.23 5.13
N PRO A 217 -16.65 -16.02 4.97
CA PRO A 217 -18.03 -15.85 4.49
C PRO A 217 -18.30 -16.62 3.20
N LEU A 218 -17.25 -16.93 2.44
CA LEU A 218 -17.25 -17.66 1.18
C LEU A 218 -16.95 -19.17 1.34
N SER A 219 -16.88 -19.70 2.56
CA SER A 219 -16.56 -21.12 2.80
C SER A 219 -17.67 -22.11 2.40
N GLY A 220 -18.81 -21.61 1.96
CA GLY A 220 -19.92 -22.41 1.42
C GLY A 220 -19.89 -22.64 -0.09
N LEU A 221 -18.93 -22.02 -0.81
CA LEU A 221 -18.84 -22.14 -2.27
C LEU A 221 -18.15 -23.45 -2.67
N SER A 222 -18.71 -24.12 -3.68
CA SER A 222 -18.13 -25.33 -4.28
C SER A 222 -16.82 -25.00 -5.02
N ASP A 223 -15.99 -26.01 -5.28
CA ASP A 223 -14.65 -25.86 -5.89
C ASP A 223 -14.66 -25.18 -7.28
N ASP A 224 -15.80 -25.19 -7.96
CA ASP A 224 -15.99 -24.64 -9.30
C ASP A 224 -16.70 -23.27 -9.31
N GLU A 225 -17.00 -22.68 -8.14
CA GLU A 225 -17.71 -21.41 -8.07
C GLU A 225 -16.75 -20.22 -7.93
N MET A 226 -16.96 -19.23 -8.78
CA MET A 226 -16.26 -17.94 -8.80
C MET A 226 -17.19 -16.84 -8.28
N THR A 227 -16.62 -15.80 -7.70
CA THR A 227 -17.38 -14.62 -7.29
C THR A 227 -16.98 -13.45 -8.17
N LEU A 228 -17.97 -12.78 -8.76
CA LEU A 228 -17.79 -11.59 -9.57
C LEU A 228 -18.57 -10.42 -8.98
N GLU A 229 -18.00 -9.24 -9.10
CA GLU A 229 -18.67 -7.98 -8.80
C GLU A 229 -19.13 -7.36 -10.11
N LEU A 230 -20.44 -7.18 -10.26
CA LEU A 230 -21.09 -6.68 -11.47
C LEU A 230 -21.76 -5.34 -11.17
N CYS A 231 -21.46 -4.32 -11.94
CA CYS A 231 -22.13 -3.03 -11.85
C CYS A 231 -23.44 -3.04 -12.64
N VAL A 232 -24.51 -2.58 -12.01
CA VAL A 232 -25.81 -2.39 -12.63
C VAL A 232 -25.85 -1.02 -13.33
N PRO A 233 -25.90 -0.95 -14.67
CA PRO A 233 -25.94 0.32 -15.38
C PRO A 233 -27.15 1.17 -14.97
N SER A 234 -27.03 2.51 -14.97
CA SER A 234 -28.07 3.45 -14.53
C SER A 234 -29.39 3.40 -15.33
N LYS A 235 -29.46 2.64 -16.42
CA LYS A 235 -30.69 2.40 -17.23
C LYS A 235 -30.96 0.90 -17.41
N HIS A 236 -30.73 0.11 -16.37
CA HIS A 236 -30.90 -1.33 -16.42
C HIS A 236 -32.33 -1.75 -16.02
N ASN A 237 -32.83 -2.84 -16.61
CA ASN A 237 -34.19 -3.35 -16.33
C ASN A 237 -34.37 -3.87 -14.89
N PHE A 238 -33.29 -4.12 -14.17
CA PHE A 238 -33.33 -4.57 -12.77
C PHE A 238 -33.59 -3.45 -11.77
N ILE A 239 -33.49 -2.18 -12.19
CA ILE A 239 -33.69 -1.04 -11.29
C ILE A 239 -35.13 -1.01 -10.79
N GLY A 240 -35.28 -1.00 -9.46
CA GLY A 240 -36.57 -1.02 -8.78
C GLY A 240 -37.18 -2.41 -8.58
N MET A 241 -36.53 -3.48 -9.10
CA MET A 241 -36.95 -4.86 -8.85
C MET A 241 -36.32 -5.40 -7.57
N THR A 242 -37.03 -6.29 -6.89
CA THR A 242 -36.49 -7.08 -5.79
C THR A 242 -35.61 -8.22 -6.34
N LEU A 243 -34.70 -8.75 -5.52
CA LEU A 243 -33.88 -9.90 -5.92
C LEU A 243 -34.76 -11.12 -6.25
N GLN A 244 -35.87 -11.32 -5.54
CA GLN A 244 -36.80 -12.38 -5.82
C GLN A 244 -37.39 -12.27 -7.23
N GLU A 245 -37.82 -11.08 -7.65
CA GLU A 245 -38.35 -10.82 -8.99
C GLU A 245 -37.30 -11.04 -10.09
N ILE A 246 -36.04 -10.67 -9.80
CA ILE A 246 -34.91 -10.89 -10.73
C ILE A 246 -34.65 -12.39 -10.90
N TYR A 247 -34.65 -13.16 -9.81
CA TYR A 247 -34.50 -14.62 -9.87
C TYR A 247 -35.63 -15.29 -10.64
N ASP A 248 -36.89 -14.89 -10.39
CA ASP A 248 -38.05 -15.44 -11.06
C ASP A 248 -38.11 -15.11 -12.56
N SER A 249 -37.60 -13.92 -12.94
CA SER A 249 -37.50 -13.46 -14.33
C SER A 249 -36.37 -14.12 -15.12
N ASN A 250 -35.33 -14.58 -14.45
CA ASN A 250 -34.10 -15.08 -15.08
C ASN A 250 -33.66 -16.45 -14.53
N PRO A 251 -34.50 -17.50 -14.61
CA PRO A 251 -34.20 -18.79 -13.98
C PRO A 251 -33.00 -19.55 -14.56
N ARG A 252 -32.52 -19.16 -15.76
CA ARG A 252 -31.28 -19.72 -16.36
C ARG A 252 -30.01 -19.09 -15.85
N GLY A 253 -30.05 -17.83 -15.39
CA GLY A 253 -28.91 -17.09 -14.85
C GLY A 253 -28.77 -17.30 -13.36
N PHE A 254 -29.89 -17.36 -12.65
CA PHE A 254 -29.95 -17.45 -11.21
C PHE A 254 -30.75 -18.68 -10.80
N GLU A 255 -30.08 -19.76 -10.39
CA GLU A 255 -30.74 -20.95 -9.83
C GLU A 255 -31.17 -20.67 -8.39
N LYS A 256 -32.48 -20.92 -8.08
CA LYS A 256 -33.12 -20.62 -6.78
C LYS A 256 -32.40 -21.21 -5.55
N ASP A 257 -31.70 -22.33 -5.71
CA ASP A 257 -31.08 -23.06 -4.60
C ASP A 257 -29.61 -22.67 -4.32
N LYS A 258 -29.03 -21.71 -5.04
CA LYS A 258 -27.60 -21.43 -5.01
C LYS A 258 -27.22 -19.95 -4.76
N ASN A 259 -28.05 -19.20 -4.05
CA ASN A 259 -27.70 -17.81 -3.61
C ASN A 259 -26.72 -17.11 -4.56
N ALA A 260 -27.07 -16.96 -5.83
CA ALA A 260 -26.18 -16.42 -6.84
C ALA A 260 -25.72 -14.98 -6.50
N ILE A 261 -26.58 -14.16 -5.92
CA ILE A 261 -26.24 -12.80 -5.46
C ILE A 261 -26.01 -12.86 -3.95
N LEU A 262 -24.78 -12.61 -3.54
CA LEU A 262 -24.34 -12.71 -2.14
C LEU A 262 -24.50 -11.40 -1.37
N ALA A 263 -24.24 -10.28 -2.03
CA ALA A 263 -24.29 -8.96 -1.43
C ALA A 263 -24.50 -7.88 -2.49
N ILE A 264 -24.96 -6.72 -2.04
CA ILE A 264 -25.11 -5.51 -2.84
C ILE A 264 -24.24 -4.44 -2.21
N ARG A 265 -23.32 -3.83 -2.98
CA ARG A 265 -22.55 -2.67 -2.57
C ARG A 265 -23.16 -1.42 -3.20
N ARG A 266 -23.61 -0.50 -2.37
CA ARG A 266 -24.20 0.76 -2.79
C ARG A 266 -23.17 1.84 -3.03
N PHE A 267 -23.58 2.95 -3.60
CA PHE A 267 -22.72 4.08 -3.99
C PHE A 267 -21.91 4.70 -2.82
N ASP A 268 -22.38 4.54 -1.59
CA ASP A 268 -21.71 4.98 -0.34
C ASP A 268 -20.73 3.94 0.25
N ASN A 269 -20.41 2.89 -0.49
CA ASN A 269 -19.59 1.74 -0.06
C ASN A 269 -20.17 0.88 1.08
N GLU A 270 -21.43 1.06 1.45
CA GLU A 270 -22.10 0.12 2.34
C GLU A 270 -22.38 -1.19 1.61
N VAL A 271 -21.91 -2.29 2.21
CA VAL A 271 -22.16 -3.65 1.71
C VAL A 271 -23.32 -4.25 2.49
N GLU A 272 -24.45 -4.41 1.81
CA GLU A 272 -25.64 -5.04 2.35
C GLU A 272 -25.67 -6.52 1.94
N VAL A 273 -25.93 -7.42 2.88
CA VAL A 273 -26.12 -8.85 2.56
C VAL A 273 -27.40 -8.96 1.72
N ALA A 274 -27.31 -9.63 0.57
CA ALA A 274 -28.43 -9.81 -0.33
C ALA A 274 -29.54 -10.64 0.32
N THR A 275 -30.74 -10.06 0.41
CA THR A 275 -31.96 -10.74 0.84
C THR A 275 -32.97 -10.77 -0.33
N PRO A 276 -33.91 -11.70 -0.37
CA PRO A 276 -34.90 -11.76 -1.46
C PRO A 276 -35.66 -10.44 -1.67
N ASP A 277 -35.85 -9.66 -0.59
CA ASP A 277 -36.56 -8.39 -0.61
C ASP A 277 -35.68 -7.18 -0.93
N SER A 278 -34.36 -7.38 -1.08
CA SER A 278 -33.42 -6.28 -1.41
C SER A 278 -33.74 -5.72 -2.80
N ILE A 279 -33.93 -4.40 -2.89
CA ILE A 279 -34.25 -3.70 -4.15
C ILE A 279 -32.94 -3.23 -4.79
N ILE A 280 -32.76 -3.50 -6.09
CA ILE A 280 -31.62 -3.06 -6.89
C ILE A 280 -31.82 -1.62 -7.35
N MET A 281 -30.78 -0.80 -7.17
CA MET A 281 -30.72 0.58 -7.63
C MET A 281 -29.72 0.74 -8.79
N GLY A 282 -29.84 1.86 -9.53
CA GLY A 282 -28.86 2.19 -10.57
C GLY A 282 -27.49 2.48 -9.96
N ALA A 283 -26.43 1.98 -10.60
CA ALA A 283 -25.05 2.03 -10.11
C ALA A 283 -24.75 1.18 -8.87
N ASP A 284 -25.67 0.28 -8.44
CA ASP A 284 -25.35 -0.74 -7.45
C ASP A 284 -24.33 -1.74 -8.01
N HIS A 285 -23.44 -2.19 -7.15
CA HIS A 285 -22.53 -3.28 -7.44
C HIS A 285 -23.04 -4.56 -6.76
N ILE A 286 -23.45 -5.51 -7.57
CA ILE A 286 -23.91 -6.82 -7.06
C ILE A 286 -22.76 -7.82 -7.05
N ILE A 287 -22.58 -8.48 -5.93
CA ILE A 287 -21.56 -9.54 -5.76
C ILE A 287 -22.25 -10.86 -6.04
N VAL A 288 -21.93 -11.46 -7.19
CA VAL A 288 -22.55 -12.69 -7.70
C VAL A 288 -21.57 -13.85 -7.58
N SER A 289 -22.05 -15.00 -7.11
CA SER A 289 -21.30 -16.25 -7.09
C SER A 289 -21.94 -17.29 -7.99
N GLY A 290 -21.10 -18.07 -8.67
CA GLY A 290 -21.56 -19.15 -9.54
C GLY A 290 -20.43 -19.82 -10.31
N LYS A 291 -20.76 -20.83 -11.11
CA LYS A 291 -19.79 -21.47 -12.02
C LYS A 291 -19.36 -20.49 -13.11
N ALA A 292 -18.13 -20.62 -13.62
CA ALA A 292 -17.59 -19.74 -14.65
C ALA A 292 -18.50 -19.59 -15.87
N GLU A 293 -19.10 -20.69 -16.35
CA GLU A 293 -20.04 -20.69 -17.47
C GLU A 293 -21.34 -19.91 -17.17
N GLN A 294 -21.85 -20.02 -15.93
CA GLN A 294 -23.05 -19.32 -15.46
C GLN A 294 -22.79 -17.81 -15.34
N LEU A 295 -21.64 -17.43 -14.74
CA LEU A 295 -21.24 -16.03 -14.60
C LEU A 295 -21.01 -15.36 -15.96
N GLN A 296 -20.40 -16.09 -16.90
CA GLN A 296 -20.22 -15.61 -18.27
C GLN A 296 -21.55 -15.44 -18.99
N TRP A 297 -22.53 -16.34 -18.77
CA TRP A 297 -23.87 -16.19 -19.27
C TRP A 297 -24.58 -14.95 -18.70
N ILE A 298 -24.46 -14.72 -17.37
CA ILE A 298 -25.01 -13.53 -16.68
C ILE A 298 -24.44 -12.25 -17.30
N CYS A 299 -23.14 -12.16 -17.47
CA CYS A 299 -22.48 -10.99 -18.07
C CYS A 299 -22.96 -10.74 -19.50
N ASN A 300 -23.02 -11.79 -20.34
CA ASN A 300 -23.32 -11.65 -21.77
C ASN A 300 -24.80 -11.41 -22.06
N ASN A 301 -25.72 -11.98 -21.26
CA ASN A 301 -27.15 -11.93 -21.55
C ASN A 301 -27.92 -10.90 -20.73
N LEU A 302 -27.39 -10.52 -19.54
CA LEU A 302 -28.07 -9.58 -18.66
C LEU A 302 -27.50 -8.16 -18.74
N ASN A 303 -26.59 -7.87 -19.66
CA ASN A 303 -25.99 -6.54 -19.86
C ASN A 303 -25.42 -5.90 -18.57
N LEU A 304 -25.02 -6.72 -17.60
CA LEU A 304 -24.36 -6.27 -16.38
C LEU A 304 -22.89 -6.01 -16.70
N LYS A 305 -22.41 -4.81 -16.42
CA LYS A 305 -21.02 -4.45 -16.66
C LYS A 305 -20.16 -4.98 -15.52
N ASN A 306 -19.15 -5.72 -15.86
CA ASN A 306 -18.13 -6.11 -14.93
C ASN A 306 -16.98 -5.10 -15.05
N GLU A 307 -16.95 -4.11 -14.19
CA GLU A 307 -15.85 -3.14 -14.15
C GLU A 307 -14.52 -3.79 -13.71
N HIS A 308 -14.60 -4.98 -13.10
CA HIS A 308 -13.43 -5.78 -12.74
C HIS A 308 -13.17 -6.97 -13.68
N LEU A 309 -14.05 -7.24 -14.66
CA LEU A 309 -13.79 -8.32 -15.62
C LEU A 309 -12.70 -7.93 -16.62
N GLU A 310 -12.48 -6.65 -16.90
CA GLU A 310 -11.24 -6.22 -17.54
C GLU A 310 -10.01 -6.56 -16.68
N GLY A 311 -10.11 -6.52 -15.34
CA GLY A 311 -9.09 -6.99 -14.40
C GLY A 311 -9.13 -8.47 -14.03
N VAL A 312 -10.26 -9.20 -14.20
CA VAL A 312 -10.44 -10.61 -13.81
C VAL A 312 -10.41 -11.56 -15.00
N ILE A 313 -10.79 -11.13 -16.18
CA ILE A 313 -10.41 -11.86 -17.43
C ILE A 313 -8.90 -11.69 -17.68
N GLU A 314 -8.27 -10.60 -17.23
CA GLU A 314 -6.82 -10.53 -17.11
C GLU A 314 -6.26 -11.46 -16.02
N ASN A 315 -7.04 -11.94 -15.07
CA ASN A 315 -6.70 -13.09 -14.19
C ASN A 315 -6.76 -14.47 -14.89
N GLU A 316 -7.00 -14.56 -16.19
CA GLU A 316 -6.38 -15.61 -17.01
C GLU A 316 -4.84 -15.61 -16.87
N ALA A 317 -4.28 -14.65 -16.18
CA ALA A 317 -2.91 -14.71 -15.69
C ALA A 317 -2.61 -15.99 -14.89
N ILE A 318 -3.56 -16.59 -14.18
CA ILE A 318 -3.36 -17.90 -13.53
C ILE A 318 -3.14 -19.02 -14.57
N GLY A 319 -3.60 -18.84 -15.81
CA GLY A 319 -3.40 -19.75 -16.93
C GLY A 319 -2.29 -19.38 -17.92
N LYS A 320 -1.67 -18.20 -17.82
CA LYS A 320 -0.59 -17.84 -18.75
C LYS A 320 0.60 -18.76 -18.55
N LYS A 321 0.83 -19.62 -19.54
CA LYS A 321 1.99 -20.53 -19.59
C LYS A 321 3.28 -19.69 -19.60
N PHE A 322 4.28 -20.17 -18.86
CA PHE A 322 5.64 -19.65 -18.93
C PHE A 322 6.09 -19.56 -20.39
N GLY A 323 6.39 -18.40 -20.87
CA GLY A 323 6.70 -18.12 -22.27
C GLY A 323 7.94 -17.22 -22.42
N LYS A 324 8.36 -16.99 -23.67
CA LYS A 324 9.50 -16.12 -23.97
C LYS A 324 9.35 -14.72 -23.35
N LYS A 325 8.13 -14.15 -23.37
CA LYS A 325 7.86 -12.83 -22.79
C LYS A 325 8.03 -12.79 -21.27
N THR A 326 7.73 -13.89 -20.57
CA THR A 326 7.96 -14.05 -19.12
C THR A 326 9.44 -13.92 -18.78
N VAL A 327 10.31 -14.57 -19.56
CA VAL A 327 11.76 -14.48 -19.37
C VAL A 327 12.26 -13.08 -19.70
N ILE A 328 11.80 -12.49 -20.80
CA ILE A 328 12.23 -11.15 -21.23
C ILE A 328 11.88 -10.10 -20.15
N SER A 329 10.66 -10.10 -19.64
CA SER A 329 10.25 -9.13 -18.60
C SER A 329 11.01 -9.32 -17.29
N ALA A 330 11.28 -10.57 -16.89
CA ALA A 330 12.10 -10.87 -15.73
C ALA A 330 13.56 -10.37 -15.91
N VAL A 331 14.14 -10.59 -17.08
CA VAL A 331 15.50 -10.12 -17.42
C VAL A 331 15.56 -8.59 -17.42
N ILE A 332 14.57 -7.89 -17.99
CA ILE A 332 14.49 -6.42 -17.97
C ILE A 332 14.46 -5.90 -16.53
N MET A 333 13.63 -6.51 -15.67
CA MET A 333 13.53 -6.12 -14.25
C MET A 333 14.86 -6.34 -13.52
N ILE A 334 15.49 -7.51 -13.69
CA ILE A 334 16.79 -7.81 -13.09
C ILE A 334 17.87 -6.84 -13.60
N ALA A 335 17.92 -6.59 -14.89
CA ALA A 335 18.86 -5.64 -15.49
C ALA A 335 18.68 -4.23 -14.91
N MET A 336 17.45 -3.73 -14.78
CA MET A 336 17.13 -2.44 -14.16
C MET A 336 17.70 -2.35 -12.74
N VAL A 337 17.45 -3.39 -11.93
CA VAL A 337 17.94 -3.45 -10.54
C VAL A 337 19.46 -3.46 -10.50
N LEU A 338 20.11 -4.29 -11.33
CA LEU A 338 21.58 -4.40 -11.38
C LEU A 338 22.24 -3.09 -11.85
N LEU A 339 21.72 -2.46 -12.91
CA LEU A 339 22.26 -1.19 -13.42
C LEU A 339 22.26 -0.09 -12.35
N SER A 340 21.20 -0.03 -11.56
CA SER A 340 21.12 0.95 -10.47
C SER A 340 21.92 0.51 -9.23
N ALA A 341 21.92 -0.79 -8.90
CA ALA A 341 22.63 -1.33 -7.74
C ALA A 341 24.16 -1.17 -7.84
N PHE A 342 24.72 -1.35 -9.02
CA PHE A 342 26.14 -1.12 -9.30
C PHE A 342 26.50 0.33 -9.62
N ASN A 343 25.53 1.25 -9.45
CA ASN A 343 25.70 2.69 -9.75
C ASN A 343 26.16 2.97 -11.21
N ILE A 344 25.86 2.07 -12.16
CA ILE A 344 26.15 2.26 -13.58
C ILE A 344 25.27 3.37 -14.13
N MET A 345 24.00 3.43 -13.68
CA MET A 345 23.03 4.46 -14.05
C MET A 345 22.20 4.87 -12.84
N PRO A 346 21.80 6.17 -12.74
CA PRO A 346 20.82 6.61 -11.75
C PRO A 346 19.53 5.79 -11.82
N LEU A 347 18.86 5.60 -10.69
CA LEU A 347 17.63 4.80 -10.59
C LEU A 347 16.55 5.26 -11.60
N LEU A 348 16.33 6.57 -11.74
CA LEU A 348 15.36 7.13 -12.68
C LEU A 348 15.67 6.70 -14.13
N SER A 349 16.92 6.81 -14.55
CA SER A 349 17.34 6.44 -15.90
C SER A 349 17.19 4.95 -16.15
N SER A 350 17.54 4.11 -15.16
CA SER A 350 17.37 2.65 -15.24
C SER A 350 15.89 2.27 -15.34
N CYS A 351 15.01 2.93 -14.59
CA CYS A 351 13.56 2.70 -14.64
C CYS A 351 12.97 3.13 -16.00
N LEU A 352 13.36 4.29 -16.54
CA LEU A 352 12.92 4.76 -17.85
C LEU A 352 13.33 3.79 -18.96
N LEU A 353 14.58 3.33 -18.94
CA LEU A 353 15.07 2.34 -19.90
C LEU A 353 14.29 1.03 -19.81
N ALA A 354 14.03 0.56 -18.58
CA ALA A 354 13.26 -0.65 -18.35
C ALA A 354 11.80 -0.53 -18.83
N ALA A 355 11.13 0.59 -18.54
CA ALA A 355 9.77 0.83 -19.00
C ALA A 355 9.70 0.90 -20.54
N ALA A 356 10.64 1.58 -21.18
CA ALA A 356 10.75 1.60 -22.63
C ALA A 356 10.97 0.20 -23.20
N ALA A 357 11.89 -0.59 -22.61
CA ALA A 357 12.12 -1.97 -23.00
C ALA A 357 10.88 -2.85 -22.84
N MET A 358 10.11 -2.72 -21.73
CA MET A 358 8.85 -3.46 -21.54
C MET A 358 7.85 -3.22 -22.68
N ILE A 359 7.74 -1.98 -23.17
CA ILE A 359 6.85 -1.63 -24.27
C ILE A 359 7.41 -2.13 -25.61
N ILE A 360 8.70 -1.89 -25.90
CA ILE A 360 9.35 -2.28 -27.16
C ILE A 360 9.29 -3.81 -27.36
N PHE A 361 9.59 -4.58 -26.32
CA PHE A 361 9.52 -6.06 -26.37
C PHE A 361 8.08 -6.59 -26.19
N ARG A 362 7.07 -5.70 -26.19
CA ARG A 362 5.65 -6.05 -26.10
C ARG A 362 5.32 -6.92 -24.88
N CYS A 363 5.98 -6.66 -23.76
CA CYS A 363 5.63 -7.24 -22.47
C CYS A 363 4.33 -6.62 -21.93
N CYS A 364 4.10 -5.33 -22.21
CA CYS A 364 2.82 -4.64 -22.03
C CYS A 364 2.59 -3.66 -23.20
N THR A 365 1.35 -3.20 -23.35
CA THR A 365 1.01 -2.13 -24.29
C THR A 365 1.21 -0.77 -23.62
N SER A 366 1.36 0.30 -24.42
CA SER A 366 1.45 1.67 -23.91
C SER A 366 0.23 2.05 -23.07
N THR A 367 -0.97 1.65 -23.49
CA THR A 367 -2.22 1.90 -22.77
C THR A 367 -2.23 1.19 -21.41
N GLN A 368 -1.80 -0.08 -21.36
CA GLN A 368 -1.68 -0.83 -20.09
C GLN A 368 -0.66 -0.20 -19.14
N ALA A 369 0.49 0.25 -19.67
CA ALA A 369 1.49 0.95 -18.87
C ALA A 369 0.94 2.26 -18.28
N MET A 370 0.23 3.07 -19.06
CA MET A 370 -0.37 4.33 -18.59
C MET A 370 -1.50 4.09 -17.58
N ASN A 371 -2.38 3.11 -17.82
CA ASN A 371 -3.49 2.79 -16.93
C ASN A 371 -3.04 2.15 -15.60
N SER A 372 -1.83 1.59 -15.54
CA SER A 372 -1.26 1.04 -14.31
C SER A 372 -0.75 2.11 -13.35
N ILE A 373 -0.59 3.36 -13.81
CA ILE A 373 -0.09 4.45 -12.97
C ILE A 373 -1.14 4.82 -11.93
N ASN A 374 -0.78 4.66 -10.66
CA ASN A 374 -1.62 5.13 -9.56
C ASN A 374 -1.38 6.61 -9.29
N TRP A 375 -2.23 7.46 -9.87
CA TRP A 375 -2.15 8.92 -9.73
C TRP A 375 -2.34 9.40 -8.30
N GLU A 376 -3.13 8.70 -7.50
CA GLU A 376 -3.30 9.02 -6.08
C GLU A 376 -1.95 9.00 -5.34
N ILE A 377 -1.16 7.94 -5.54
CA ILE A 377 0.17 7.83 -4.93
C ILE A 377 1.08 8.96 -5.41
N ILE A 378 1.08 9.27 -6.69
CA ILE A 378 1.92 10.35 -7.27
C ILE A 378 1.56 11.70 -6.65
N ILE A 379 0.27 12.02 -6.56
CA ILE A 379 -0.22 13.29 -6.00
C ILE A 379 0.11 13.40 -4.51
N VAL A 380 -0.15 12.34 -3.74
CA VAL A 380 0.19 12.29 -2.32
C VAL A 380 1.69 12.47 -2.11
N PHE A 381 2.52 11.85 -2.96
CA PHE A 381 3.96 11.96 -2.86
C PHE A 381 4.46 13.38 -3.17
N ALA A 382 4.01 13.98 -4.26
CA ALA A 382 4.35 15.36 -4.60
C ALA A 382 3.88 16.35 -3.53
N GLY A 383 2.65 16.15 -3.02
CA GLY A 383 2.11 16.94 -1.93
C GLY A 383 2.87 16.78 -0.61
N SER A 384 3.41 15.59 -0.37
CA SER A 384 4.25 15.31 0.79
C SER A 384 5.56 16.10 0.77
N ILE A 385 6.20 16.22 -0.40
CA ILE A 385 7.38 17.07 -0.60
C ILE A 385 7.02 18.55 -0.34
N CYS A 386 5.87 19.00 -0.83
CA CYS A 386 5.35 20.35 -0.58
C CYS A 386 5.19 20.62 0.94
N LEU A 387 4.55 19.71 1.68
CA LEU A 387 4.37 19.83 3.14
C LEU A 387 5.71 19.83 3.88
N GLY A 388 6.65 18.95 3.48
CA GLY A 388 8.00 18.92 4.02
C GLY A 388 8.71 20.27 3.84
N LYS A 389 8.60 20.85 2.66
CA LYS A 389 9.17 22.18 2.35
C LYS A 389 8.52 23.29 3.18
N ALA A 390 7.20 23.24 3.37
CA ALA A 390 6.48 24.21 4.22
C ALA A 390 6.96 24.12 5.67
N LEU A 391 7.09 22.91 6.24
CA LEU A 391 7.60 22.69 7.59
C LEU A 391 9.02 23.22 7.77
N GLU A 392 9.88 23.03 6.77
CA GLU A 392 11.27 23.51 6.77
C GLU A 392 11.32 25.05 6.73
N ILE A 393 10.70 25.67 5.71
CA ILE A 393 10.76 27.14 5.50
C ILE A 393 10.12 27.90 6.67
N THR A 394 9.06 27.39 7.25
CA THR A 394 8.39 28.03 8.38
C THR A 394 9.05 27.77 9.74
N GLY A 395 10.08 26.91 9.80
CA GLY A 395 10.78 26.56 11.04
C GLY A 395 9.98 25.67 11.99
N VAL A 396 8.81 25.17 11.58
CA VAL A 396 7.95 24.30 12.41
C VAL A 396 8.66 22.97 12.68
N ALA A 397 9.34 22.39 11.68
CA ALA A 397 10.09 21.15 11.85
C ALA A 397 11.16 21.28 12.95
N SER A 398 11.94 22.37 12.92
CA SER A 398 12.99 22.65 13.92
C SER A 398 12.40 22.88 15.32
N LYS A 399 11.23 23.55 15.42
CA LYS A 399 10.56 23.77 16.71
C LYS A 399 10.08 22.47 17.33
N ILE A 400 9.47 21.60 16.53
CA ILE A 400 9.05 20.25 16.98
C ILE A 400 10.27 19.42 17.38
N ALA A 401 11.33 19.41 16.56
CA ALA A 401 12.56 18.72 16.86
C ALA A 401 13.15 19.18 18.20
N ASN A 402 13.26 20.49 18.43
CA ASN A 402 13.76 21.05 19.70
C ASN A 402 12.87 20.67 20.89
N SER A 403 11.56 20.60 20.70
CA SER A 403 10.65 20.15 21.75
C SER A 403 10.87 18.67 22.10
N ILE A 404 11.11 17.82 21.10
CA ILE A 404 11.47 16.42 21.32
C ILE A 404 12.83 16.33 22.04
N LEU A 405 13.81 17.13 21.63
CA LEU A 405 15.14 17.17 22.25
C LEU A 405 15.09 17.60 23.73
N SER A 406 14.24 18.55 24.08
CA SER A 406 14.06 18.98 25.47
C SER A 406 13.54 17.85 26.37
N VAL A 407 12.67 16.98 25.83
CA VAL A 407 12.13 15.82 26.54
C VAL A 407 13.14 14.66 26.57
N SER A 408 13.90 14.46 25.49
CA SER A 408 14.87 13.36 25.38
C SER A 408 16.21 13.62 26.08
N GLY A 409 16.42 14.81 26.65
CA GLY A 409 17.70 15.21 27.24
C GLY A 409 18.85 15.23 26.25
N SER A 410 18.56 15.49 24.96
CA SER A 410 19.53 15.47 23.84
C SER A 410 20.24 14.12 23.65
N ASN A 411 19.66 13.03 24.13
CA ASN A 411 20.18 11.68 23.89
C ASN A 411 19.67 11.18 22.52
N PRO A 412 20.57 10.86 21.55
CA PRO A 412 20.16 10.47 20.21
C PRO A 412 19.34 9.18 20.17
N TYR A 413 19.60 8.21 21.04
CA TYR A 413 18.83 6.97 21.12
C TYR A 413 17.38 7.23 21.58
N ILE A 414 17.20 8.07 22.60
CA ILE A 414 15.88 8.41 23.12
C ILE A 414 15.11 9.22 22.08
N THR A 415 15.77 10.20 21.44
CA THR A 415 15.15 11.02 20.39
C THR A 415 14.69 10.15 19.22
N LEU A 416 15.54 9.25 18.72
CA LEU A 416 15.21 8.31 17.65
C LEU A 416 14.03 7.42 18.05
N THR A 417 14.05 6.89 19.29
CA THR A 417 12.99 6.03 19.81
C THR A 417 11.65 6.76 19.85
N ILE A 418 11.60 7.96 20.42
CA ILE A 418 10.38 8.78 20.48
C ILE A 418 9.84 9.02 19.08
N MET A 419 10.69 9.40 18.12
CA MET A 419 10.27 9.66 16.76
C MET A 419 9.71 8.40 16.07
N CYS A 420 10.38 7.27 16.21
CA CYS A 420 9.91 6.01 15.64
C CYS A 420 8.60 5.54 16.29
N VAL A 421 8.45 5.67 17.62
CA VAL A 421 7.19 5.34 18.33
C VAL A 421 6.04 6.18 17.80
N VAL A 422 6.24 7.51 17.72
CA VAL A 422 5.20 8.42 17.26
C VAL A 422 4.86 8.17 15.78
N ALA A 423 5.86 7.95 14.93
CA ALA A 423 5.64 7.63 13.52
C ALA A 423 4.87 6.32 13.35
N THR A 424 5.26 5.25 14.08
CA THR A 424 4.57 3.95 14.06
C THR A 424 3.12 4.06 14.59
N PHE A 425 2.88 4.89 15.60
CA PHE A 425 1.52 5.11 16.10
C PHE A 425 0.65 5.86 15.10
N ILE A 426 1.18 6.91 14.50
CA ILE A 426 0.42 7.74 13.55
C ILE A 426 0.13 6.99 12.25
N THR A 427 1.07 6.17 11.75
CA THR A 427 0.86 5.38 10.53
C THR A 427 -0.22 4.32 10.66
N GLU A 428 -0.70 4.00 11.86
CA GLU A 428 -1.86 3.14 12.08
C GLU A 428 -3.20 3.79 11.67
N PHE A 429 -3.25 5.13 11.61
CA PHE A 429 -4.48 5.89 11.34
C PHE A 429 -4.44 6.63 10.01
N ILE A 430 -3.24 6.89 9.49
CA ILE A 430 -3.03 7.57 8.21
C ILE A 430 -2.18 6.71 7.27
N SER A 431 -2.08 7.09 6.00
CA SER A 431 -1.24 6.36 5.06
C SER A 431 0.25 6.42 5.46
N ASN A 432 0.97 5.31 5.27
CA ASN A 432 2.41 5.20 5.52
C ASN A 432 3.19 6.31 4.79
N THR A 433 2.75 6.65 3.59
CA THR A 433 3.30 7.70 2.73
C THR A 433 3.21 9.07 3.39
N ALA A 434 2.04 9.41 3.95
CA ALA A 434 1.83 10.68 4.63
C ALA A 434 2.63 10.76 5.95
N ALA A 435 2.68 9.67 6.71
CA ALA A 435 3.50 9.60 7.92
C ALA A 435 4.98 9.82 7.60
N ALA A 436 5.53 9.14 6.60
CA ALA A 436 6.91 9.29 6.17
C ALA A 436 7.25 10.74 5.79
N ALA A 437 6.38 11.36 5.00
CA ALA A 437 6.56 12.72 4.54
C ALA A 437 6.56 13.76 5.66
N LEU A 438 5.67 13.58 6.63
CA LEU A 438 5.55 14.50 7.76
C LEU A 438 6.74 14.39 8.72
N PHE A 439 7.13 13.16 9.05
CA PHE A 439 8.17 12.96 10.07
C PHE A 439 9.58 13.12 9.53
N CYS A 440 9.81 12.99 8.22
CA CYS A 440 11.16 13.08 7.65
C CYS A 440 11.82 14.46 7.89
N PRO A 441 11.19 15.62 7.62
CA PRO A 441 11.79 16.93 7.92
C PRO A 441 12.09 17.13 9.41
N ILE A 442 11.22 16.58 10.27
CA ILE A 442 11.40 16.63 11.73
C ILE A 442 12.62 15.79 12.14
N ALA A 443 12.76 14.59 11.54
CA ALA A 443 13.89 13.69 11.77
C ALA A 443 15.20 14.30 11.34
N LEU A 444 15.26 14.92 10.16
CA LEU A 444 16.42 15.60 9.63
C LEU A 444 16.81 16.78 10.54
N SER A 445 15.83 17.59 10.97
CA SER A 445 16.06 18.71 11.87
C SER A 445 16.56 18.25 13.24
N ALA A 446 16.01 17.17 13.81
CA ALA A 446 16.44 16.62 15.09
C ALA A 446 17.87 16.06 15.02
N ALA A 447 18.20 15.30 13.97
CA ALA A 447 19.54 14.77 13.75
C ALA A 447 20.58 15.88 13.58
N SER A 448 20.24 16.94 12.81
CA SER A 448 21.09 18.12 12.63
C SER A 448 21.32 18.86 13.95
N ALA A 449 20.27 19.05 14.76
CA ALA A 449 20.38 19.74 16.05
C ALA A 449 21.21 18.95 17.08
N LEU A 450 21.19 17.61 16.98
CA LEU A 450 22.05 16.72 17.78
C LEU A 450 23.50 16.64 17.26
N GLY A 451 23.75 17.08 16.03
CA GLY A 451 25.04 16.90 15.36
C GLY A 451 25.39 15.45 15.04
N VAL A 452 24.36 14.60 14.83
CA VAL A 452 24.51 13.16 14.54
C VAL A 452 24.14 12.83 13.09
N ASN A 453 24.44 11.59 12.69
CA ASN A 453 24.18 11.11 11.34
C ASN A 453 22.68 11.12 11.00
N GLN A 454 22.29 11.97 10.05
CA GLN A 454 20.91 12.08 9.57
C GLN A 454 20.40 10.80 8.91
N LEU A 455 21.29 10.01 8.29
CA LEU A 455 20.93 8.76 7.62
C LEU A 455 20.32 7.76 8.60
N THR A 456 20.85 7.67 9.82
CA THR A 456 20.34 6.78 10.88
C THR A 456 18.86 7.08 11.17
N PHE A 457 18.53 8.36 11.32
CA PHE A 457 17.14 8.79 11.55
C PHE A 457 16.24 8.50 10.36
N CYS A 458 16.73 8.71 9.14
CA CYS A 458 15.97 8.43 7.92
C CYS A 458 15.68 6.93 7.73
N ILE A 459 16.69 6.07 7.90
CA ILE A 459 16.51 4.61 7.76
C ILE A 459 15.56 4.08 8.83
N ALA A 460 15.73 4.48 10.08
CA ALA A 460 14.82 4.07 11.16
C ALA A 460 13.37 4.53 10.88
N LEU A 461 13.20 5.75 10.36
CA LEU A 461 11.89 6.28 10.01
C LEU A 461 11.26 5.57 8.81
N MET A 462 12.03 5.15 7.78
CA MET A 462 11.54 4.36 6.66
C MET A 462 10.86 3.08 7.15
N ILE A 463 11.48 2.39 8.10
CA ILE A 463 10.97 1.16 8.68
C ILE A 463 9.78 1.46 9.59
N ALA A 464 9.87 2.47 10.47
CA ALA A 464 8.81 2.85 11.39
C ALA A 464 7.52 3.29 10.69
N ALA A 465 7.63 4.15 9.66
CA ALA A 465 6.49 4.61 8.88
C ALA A 465 5.81 3.50 8.05
N SER A 466 6.53 2.41 7.77
CA SER A 466 5.99 1.24 7.05
C SER A 466 5.51 0.13 8.00
N SER A 467 5.64 0.31 9.31
CA SER A 467 5.30 -0.68 10.34
C SER A 467 3.94 -0.40 10.96
N SER A 468 2.88 -0.57 10.18
CA SER A 468 1.48 -0.36 10.59
C SER A 468 0.76 -1.71 10.67
N PHE A 469 0.98 -2.50 11.74
CA PHE A 469 0.46 -3.87 11.85
C PHE A 469 -0.80 -3.98 12.73
N ALA A 470 -1.11 -2.99 13.57
CA ALA A 470 -2.14 -3.10 14.59
C ALA A 470 -3.55 -2.82 14.07
N THR A 471 -3.70 -2.11 12.96
CA THR A 471 -5.02 -1.78 12.43
C THR A 471 -5.20 -2.26 10.98
N PRO A 472 -6.44 -2.61 10.58
CA PRO A 472 -6.72 -2.90 9.17
C PRO A 472 -6.61 -1.66 8.28
N ILE A 473 -6.74 -0.45 8.85
CA ILE A 473 -6.75 0.83 8.12
C ILE A 473 -5.31 1.30 7.84
N GLY A 474 -4.33 0.94 8.68
CA GLY A 474 -2.95 1.41 8.61
C GLY A 474 -2.24 1.06 7.30
N SER A 475 -2.69 0.01 6.60
CA SER A 475 -2.12 -0.35 5.29
C SER A 475 -3.18 -0.83 4.30
N PRO A 476 -3.09 -0.43 3.01
CA PRO A 476 -3.97 -0.97 1.97
C PRO A 476 -3.92 -2.51 1.87
N THR A 477 -2.79 -3.12 2.19
CA THR A 477 -2.63 -4.58 2.17
C THR A 477 -3.46 -5.27 3.25
N HIS A 478 -3.63 -4.63 4.41
CA HIS A 478 -4.48 -5.12 5.50
C HIS A 478 -5.95 -5.04 5.13
N MET A 479 -6.36 -3.93 4.50
CA MET A 479 -7.73 -3.77 3.99
C MET A 479 -8.08 -4.83 2.95
N LEU A 480 -7.16 -5.16 2.03
CA LEU A 480 -7.37 -6.19 1.01
C LEU A 480 -7.64 -7.57 1.60
N VAL A 481 -6.98 -7.93 2.70
CA VAL A 481 -7.17 -9.25 3.35
C VAL A 481 -8.30 -9.25 4.36
N TYR A 482 -8.80 -8.10 4.78
CA TYR A 482 -9.80 -7.94 5.85
C TYR A 482 -11.10 -8.69 5.54
N GLY A 483 -11.74 -8.36 4.43
CA GLY A 483 -12.96 -9.01 3.98
C GLY A 483 -12.77 -10.50 3.64
N PRO A 484 -11.81 -10.84 2.75
CA PRO A 484 -11.54 -12.23 2.38
C PRO A 484 -11.19 -13.16 3.55
N GLY A 485 -10.58 -12.62 4.60
CA GLY A 485 -10.24 -13.37 5.82
C GLY A 485 -11.39 -13.49 6.83
N GLY A 486 -12.46 -12.72 6.67
CA GLY A 486 -13.56 -12.62 7.64
C GLY A 486 -13.12 -12.05 8.98
N TYR A 487 -12.14 -11.13 8.96
CA TYR A 487 -11.55 -10.58 10.18
C TYR A 487 -12.44 -9.53 10.84
N HIS A 488 -12.28 -9.40 12.16
CA HIS A 488 -12.72 -8.24 12.92
C HIS A 488 -11.54 -7.31 13.20
N PHE A 489 -11.82 -6.05 13.49
CA PHE A 489 -10.79 -5.06 13.84
C PHE A 489 -9.88 -5.56 14.97
N THR A 490 -10.46 -6.19 15.98
CA THR A 490 -9.76 -6.74 17.14
C THR A 490 -8.78 -7.87 16.81
N ASP A 491 -8.95 -8.54 15.67
CA ASP A 491 -8.03 -9.60 15.25
C ASP A 491 -6.68 -9.03 14.84
N PHE A 492 -6.70 -7.86 14.15
CA PHE A 492 -5.48 -7.10 13.83
C PHE A 492 -4.83 -6.54 15.09
N VAL A 493 -5.61 -5.94 15.98
CA VAL A 493 -5.08 -5.36 17.24
C VAL A 493 -4.34 -6.40 18.08
N LYS A 494 -4.90 -7.62 18.23
CA LYS A 494 -4.31 -8.68 19.06
C LYS A 494 -2.93 -9.13 18.60
N ILE A 495 -2.70 -9.24 17.31
CA ILE A 495 -1.42 -9.69 16.75
C ILE A 495 -0.54 -8.51 16.37
N GLY A 496 -1.12 -7.41 15.90
CA GLY A 496 -0.41 -6.26 15.39
C GLY A 496 0.27 -5.43 16.47
N ILE A 497 -0.36 -5.21 17.64
CA ILE A 497 0.28 -4.47 18.74
C ILE A 497 1.60 -5.14 19.17
N PRO A 498 1.64 -6.44 19.51
CA PRO A 498 2.91 -7.10 19.79
C PRO A 498 3.92 -7.01 18.64
N MET A 499 3.45 -7.14 17.38
CA MET A 499 4.29 -7.02 16.20
C MET A 499 4.92 -5.63 16.08
N ASN A 500 4.15 -4.56 16.29
CA ASN A 500 4.66 -3.18 16.27
C ASN A 500 5.80 -2.98 17.28
N PHE A 501 5.62 -3.44 18.52
CA PHE A 501 6.66 -3.33 19.55
C PHE A 501 7.93 -4.12 19.20
N ILE A 502 7.77 -5.35 18.71
CA ILE A 502 8.91 -6.21 18.34
C ILE A 502 9.68 -5.61 17.16
N ILE A 503 8.97 -5.19 16.11
CA ILE A 503 9.61 -4.60 14.92
C ILE A 503 10.22 -3.25 15.24
N LEU A 504 9.58 -2.43 16.07
CA LEU A 504 10.15 -1.15 16.52
C LEU A 504 11.46 -1.34 17.28
N ALA A 505 11.49 -2.28 18.23
CA ALA A 505 12.72 -2.60 18.96
C ALA A 505 13.81 -3.16 18.03
N ALA A 506 13.46 -4.07 17.12
CA ALA A 506 14.38 -4.61 16.12
C ALA A 506 14.90 -3.52 15.18
N ASN A 507 14.05 -2.59 14.74
CA ASN A 507 14.41 -1.46 13.90
C ASN A 507 15.44 -0.55 14.58
N ILE A 508 15.15 -0.08 15.80
CA ILE A 508 16.06 0.80 16.55
C ILE A 508 17.40 0.10 16.76
N PHE A 509 17.39 -1.16 17.20
CA PHE A 509 18.60 -1.93 17.44
C PHE A 509 19.47 -2.06 16.19
N ILE A 510 18.90 -2.56 15.09
CA ILE A 510 19.69 -2.84 13.88
C ILE A 510 20.12 -1.55 13.16
N THR A 511 19.27 -0.52 13.15
CA THR A 511 19.61 0.73 12.46
C THR A 511 20.74 1.46 13.16
N THR A 512 20.75 1.53 14.48
CA THR A 512 21.84 2.17 15.22
C THR A 512 23.13 1.34 15.21
N LEU A 513 23.03 0.03 14.99
CA LEU A 513 24.20 -0.84 14.83
C LEU A 513 24.89 -0.67 13.46
N ILE A 514 24.10 -0.59 12.38
CA ILE A 514 24.62 -0.49 11.00
C ILE A 514 24.96 0.95 10.63
N PHE A 515 24.16 1.90 11.08
CA PHE A 515 24.34 3.33 10.86
C PHE A 515 24.51 4.03 12.21
N PRO A 516 25.72 4.02 12.82
CA PRO A 516 25.95 4.70 14.09
C PRO A 516 25.75 6.22 13.95
N PHE A 517 25.43 6.87 15.08
CA PHE A 517 25.20 8.30 15.17
C PHE A 517 26.42 9.15 14.87
#